data_05497cf81b3a78c38983d15edd6496f7
#
_entry.id   05497cf81b3a78c38983d15edd6496f7
#
_cell.length_a   1.000
_cell.length_b   1.000
_cell.length_c   1.000
_cell.angle_alpha   90.00
_cell.angle_beta   90.00
_cell.angle_gamma   90.00
#
_symmetry.space_group_name_H-M   'P 1'
#
loop_
_entity.id
_entity.type
_entity.pdbx_description
1 polymer ?
#
loop_
_entity_poly.entity_id
_entity_poly.type
_entity_poly.pdbx_seq_one_letter_code
_entity_poly.pdbx_strand_id
1 'polypeptide(L)'
;LTMSDKVVVINDGEIQQTGTPDEIYNEPVNTFVADFIGDSNIFNGAIVGKLKVRFCGATFDCLDDYEINQLVDVVVRPEDIKICKPGEGQLKGKVISSVFKGVHYEITVGVGKFEIVIQSTTTAPVDSVIGMKIEPDGIHLMEKVYTVNRYDGVITKNNTVKFGDGEFDCDVTKLYSGSHLDEQGYLITAAGGQLDLTGVEVEIEVDTHDITMTDDIDAGGAQGNIISMIYKGDHYRYIVRTEENEEDYVFSCPDLWNTGDRVGIIIPPDKIKMKLKESQSND
;
A
#
# COMPACT_ATOMS: atom_id res chain seq x y z
N LEU A 1 2.05 -27.60 -4.53
CA LEU A 1 3.39 -27.25 -5.07
C LEU A 1 4.33 -28.46 -5.18
N THR A 2 4.27 -29.43 -4.28
CA THR A 2 5.27 -30.55 -4.16
C THR A 2 5.25 -31.60 -5.27
N MET A 3 4.36 -31.53 -6.27
CA MET A 3 4.22 -32.55 -7.33
C MET A 3 4.69 -32.07 -8.72
N SER A 4 5.23 -30.88 -8.84
CA SER A 4 5.69 -30.31 -10.11
C SER A 4 7.12 -29.79 -10.01
N ASP A 5 7.88 -29.95 -11.08
CA ASP A 5 9.26 -29.42 -11.18
C ASP A 5 9.26 -27.91 -11.52
N LYS A 6 8.15 -27.41 -12.06
CA LYS A 6 7.99 -26.03 -12.47
C LYS A 6 6.56 -25.54 -12.25
N VAL A 7 6.44 -24.34 -11.71
CA VAL A 7 5.17 -23.64 -11.44
C VAL A 7 5.13 -22.37 -12.27
N VAL A 8 3.95 -22.06 -12.82
CA VAL A 8 3.67 -20.79 -13.51
C VAL A 8 2.47 -20.17 -12.82
N VAL A 9 2.66 -18.97 -12.26
CA VAL A 9 1.59 -18.18 -11.65
C VAL A 9 1.07 -17.20 -12.69
N ILE A 10 -0.25 -17.21 -12.90
CA ILE A 10 -0.93 -16.37 -13.91
C ILE A 10 -2.00 -15.54 -13.19
N ASN A 11 -2.08 -14.26 -13.52
CA ASN A 11 -3.13 -13.35 -13.09
C ASN A 11 -3.63 -12.53 -14.27
N ASP A 12 -4.95 -12.44 -14.45
CA ASP A 12 -5.61 -11.70 -15.53
C ASP A 12 -5.07 -12.02 -16.94
N GLY A 13 -4.63 -13.29 -17.16
CA GLY A 13 -4.08 -13.75 -18.42
C GLY A 13 -2.60 -13.45 -18.62
N GLU A 14 -1.93 -12.80 -17.68
CA GLU A 14 -0.49 -12.51 -17.70
C GLU A 14 0.29 -13.40 -16.74
N ILE A 15 1.48 -13.85 -17.19
CA ILE A 15 2.39 -14.63 -16.35
C ILE A 15 3.03 -13.69 -15.33
N GLN A 16 2.76 -13.93 -14.05
CA GLN A 16 3.35 -13.17 -12.94
C GLN A 16 4.74 -13.70 -12.56
N GLN A 17 4.86 -15.02 -12.47
CA GLN A 17 6.13 -15.66 -12.13
C GLN A 17 6.19 -17.08 -12.67
N THR A 18 7.40 -17.52 -13.00
CA THR A 18 7.70 -18.90 -13.39
C THR A 18 8.97 -19.34 -12.68
N GLY A 19 8.92 -20.46 -11.96
CA GLY A 19 10.05 -21.00 -11.19
C GLY A 19 9.80 -22.36 -10.64
N THR A 20 10.73 -22.88 -9.85
CA THR A 20 10.54 -24.08 -9.03
C THR A 20 9.53 -23.79 -7.88
N PRO A 21 8.91 -24.80 -7.28
CA PRO A 21 8.06 -24.59 -6.11
C PRO A 21 8.71 -23.78 -4.98
N ASP A 22 9.99 -24.05 -4.70
CA ASP A 22 10.76 -23.35 -3.67
C ASP A 22 11.00 -21.88 -4.01
N GLU A 23 11.36 -21.56 -5.25
CA GLU A 23 11.52 -20.17 -5.72
C GLU A 23 10.21 -19.39 -5.64
N ILE A 24 9.10 -19.97 -6.10
CA ILE A 24 7.78 -19.32 -6.07
C ILE A 24 7.32 -19.06 -4.63
N TYR A 25 7.64 -19.98 -3.70
CA TYR A 25 7.24 -19.86 -2.30
C TYR A 25 8.12 -18.88 -1.51
N ASN A 26 9.45 -19.02 -1.64
CA ASN A 26 10.41 -18.29 -0.81
C ASN A 26 10.80 -16.92 -1.41
N GLU A 27 10.75 -16.79 -2.75
CA GLU A 27 11.19 -15.60 -3.50
C GLU A 27 10.07 -15.10 -4.43
N PRO A 28 8.87 -14.77 -3.91
CA PRO A 28 7.79 -14.24 -4.73
C PRO A 28 8.19 -12.88 -5.31
N VAL A 29 7.93 -12.66 -6.60
CA VAL A 29 8.32 -11.40 -7.29
C VAL A 29 7.39 -10.24 -6.97
N ASN A 30 6.19 -10.51 -6.47
CA ASN A 30 5.22 -9.48 -6.08
C ASN A 30 4.23 -10.01 -5.02
N THR A 31 3.47 -9.09 -4.42
CA THR A 31 2.51 -9.39 -3.35
C THR A 31 1.42 -10.35 -3.79
N PHE A 32 0.99 -10.30 -5.05
CA PHE A 32 0.01 -11.23 -5.59
C PHE A 32 0.52 -12.67 -5.54
N VAL A 33 1.75 -12.92 -6.01
CA VAL A 33 2.35 -14.27 -5.95
C VAL A 33 2.52 -14.73 -4.51
N ALA A 34 3.00 -13.85 -3.62
CA ALA A 34 3.18 -14.14 -2.19
C ALA A 34 1.88 -14.61 -1.53
N ASP A 35 0.78 -13.89 -1.74
CA ASP A 35 -0.53 -14.15 -1.17
C ASP A 35 -1.22 -15.35 -1.82
N PHE A 36 -1.09 -15.50 -3.15
CA PHE A 36 -1.73 -16.58 -3.90
C PHE A 36 -1.17 -17.96 -3.55
N ILE A 37 0.13 -18.06 -3.26
CA ILE A 37 0.81 -19.36 -3.03
C ILE A 37 0.66 -19.87 -1.60
N GLY A 38 0.47 -18.98 -0.64
CA GLY A 38 0.27 -19.37 0.76
C GLY A 38 0.08 -18.16 1.66
N ASP A 39 -0.46 -18.43 2.84
CA ASP A 39 -0.65 -17.39 3.84
C ASP A 39 0.64 -16.60 4.07
N SER A 40 0.54 -15.28 4.04
CA SER A 40 1.68 -14.39 4.23
C SER A 40 1.27 -13.19 5.07
N ASN A 41 2.18 -12.76 5.93
CA ASN A 41 2.10 -11.42 6.49
C ASN A 41 2.80 -10.46 5.52
N ILE A 42 2.08 -9.49 4.98
CA ILE A 42 2.62 -8.49 4.06
C ILE A 42 2.52 -7.12 4.70
N PHE A 43 3.65 -6.42 4.79
CA PHE A 43 3.75 -5.12 5.43
C PHE A 43 4.41 -4.10 4.51
N ASN A 44 4.06 -2.83 4.68
CA ASN A 44 4.82 -1.74 4.12
C ASN A 44 6.10 -1.56 4.95
N GLY A 45 7.26 -1.60 4.31
CA GLY A 45 8.56 -1.39 4.93
C GLY A 45 9.34 -0.26 4.30
N ALA A 46 10.33 0.25 5.04
CA ALA A 46 11.30 1.22 4.54
C ALA A 46 12.71 0.76 4.88
N ILE A 47 13.63 0.87 3.94
CA ILE A 47 15.04 0.57 4.15
C ILE A 47 15.66 1.70 4.97
N VAL A 48 16.17 1.37 6.16
CA VAL A 48 16.74 2.36 7.10
C VAL A 48 18.25 2.27 7.24
N GLY A 49 18.87 1.32 6.59
CA GLY A 49 20.33 1.11 6.58
C GLY A 49 20.68 -0.12 5.75
N LYS A 50 21.99 -0.37 5.58
CA LYS A 50 22.44 -1.54 4.84
C LYS A 50 21.93 -2.82 5.51
N LEU A 51 21.21 -3.66 4.75
CA LEU A 51 20.56 -4.90 5.21
C LEU A 51 19.65 -4.68 6.42
N LYS A 52 18.97 -3.53 6.47
CA LYS A 52 18.04 -3.18 7.57
C LYS A 52 16.75 -2.59 7.02
N VAL A 53 15.65 -3.22 7.39
CA VAL A 53 14.30 -2.78 7.05
C VAL A 53 13.50 -2.42 8.31
N ARG A 54 12.67 -1.40 8.24
CA ARG A 54 11.76 -1.00 9.31
C ARG A 54 10.31 -1.23 8.87
N PHE A 55 9.58 -2.03 9.65
CA PHE A 55 8.14 -2.24 9.51
C PHE A 55 7.51 -2.54 10.88
N CYS A 56 6.20 -2.40 11.02
CA CYS A 56 5.45 -2.58 12.28
C CYS A 56 6.06 -1.83 13.47
N GLY A 57 6.72 -0.69 13.23
CA GLY A 57 7.35 0.14 14.26
C GLY A 57 8.71 -0.37 14.80
N ALA A 58 9.25 -1.48 14.27
CA ALA A 58 10.55 -2.04 14.66
C ALA A 58 11.52 -2.14 13.47
N THR A 59 12.81 -2.22 13.75
CA THR A 59 13.88 -2.42 12.76
C THR A 59 14.37 -3.85 12.81
N PHE A 60 14.54 -4.46 11.65
CA PHE A 60 14.98 -5.84 11.46
C PHE A 60 16.22 -5.88 10.57
N ASP A 61 17.06 -6.85 10.80
CA ASP A 61 18.08 -7.26 9.84
C ASP A 61 17.42 -8.11 8.74
N CYS A 62 17.84 -7.96 7.49
CA CYS A 62 17.37 -8.71 6.33
C CYS A 62 18.55 -9.12 5.45
N LEU A 63 18.31 -10.00 4.48
CA LEU A 63 19.35 -10.46 3.53
C LEU A 63 19.33 -9.69 2.22
N ASP A 64 18.19 -9.08 1.88
CA ASP A 64 18.02 -8.32 0.65
C ASP A 64 18.67 -6.94 0.77
N ASP A 65 19.43 -6.55 -0.24
CA ASP A 65 20.13 -5.26 -0.30
C ASP A 65 19.39 -4.29 -1.21
N TYR A 66 18.76 -3.27 -0.62
CA TYR A 66 18.04 -2.21 -1.29
C TYR A 66 18.60 -0.85 -0.88
N GLU A 67 18.31 0.18 -1.67
CA GLU A 67 18.76 1.55 -1.38
C GLU A 67 18.11 2.11 -0.11
N ILE A 68 18.88 2.88 0.66
CA ILE A 68 18.38 3.53 1.89
C ILE A 68 17.25 4.50 1.51
N ASN A 69 16.17 4.50 2.30
CA ASN A 69 14.90 5.19 2.11
C ASN A 69 13.99 4.58 1.02
N GLN A 70 14.41 3.51 0.35
CA GLN A 70 13.51 2.80 -0.55
C GLN A 70 12.36 2.17 0.24
N LEU A 71 11.14 2.35 -0.26
CA LEU A 71 9.97 1.65 0.25
C LEU A 71 9.87 0.27 -0.41
N VAL A 72 9.57 -0.73 0.40
CA VAL A 72 9.49 -2.13 0.00
C VAL A 72 8.22 -2.77 0.56
N ASP A 73 7.75 -3.80 -0.12
CA ASP A 73 6.81 -4.74 0.49
C ASP A 73 7.61 -5.81 1.22
N VAL A 74 7.29 -6.02 2.49
CA VAL A 74 7.94 -6.99 3.37
C VAL A 74 7.02 -8.19 3.49
N VAL A 75 7.50 -9.36 3.07
CA VAL A 75 6.79 -10.63 3.22
C VAL A 75 7.44 -11.43 4.33
N VAL A 76 6.62 -11.89 5.28
CA VAL A 76 7.04 -12.79 6.36
C VAL A 76 6.04 -13.94 6.43
N ARG A 77 6.55 -15.16 6.29
CA ARG A 77 5.70 -16.34 6.41
C ARG A 77 5.30 -16.57 7.87
N PRO A 78 4.08 -17.04 8.15
CA PRO A 78 3.63 -17.29 9.52
C PRO A 78 4.51 -18.24 10.31
N GLU A 79 5.14 -19.23 9.68
CA GLU A 79 6.05 -20.20 10.27
C GLU A 79 7.44 -19.63 10.63
N ASP A 80 7.84 -18.51 10.02
CA ASP A 80 9.13 -17.86 10.28
C ASP A 80 9.09 -16.95 11.51
N ILE A 81 7.89 -16.72 12.05
CA ILE A 81 7.71 -15.91 13.25
C ILE A 81 7.77 -16.77 14.50
N LYS A 82 8.83 -16.63 15.28
CA LYS A 82 9.04 -17.38 16.51
C LYS A 82 8.48 -16.63 17.72
N ILE A 83 7.62 -17.33 18.48
CA ILE A 83 7.10 -16.80 19.76
C ILE A 83 8.20 -16.85 20.81
N CYS A 84 8.36 -15.74 21.53
CA CYS A 84 9.28 -15.60 22.66
C CYS A 84 8.63 -14.81 23.80
N LYS A 85 9.36 -14.60 24.89
CA LYS A 85 8.86 -13.75 25.97
C LYS A 85 8.79 -12.28 25.54
N PRO A 86 7.84 -11.52 26.09
CA PRO A 86 7.75 -10.08 25.82
C PRO A 86 9.10 -9.39 26.14
N GLY A 87 9.65 -8.69 25.14
CA GLY A 87 10.93 -7.99 25.24
C GLY A 87 12.17 -8.79 24.81
N GLU A 88 12.03 -10.09 24.46
CA GLU A 88 13.14 -10.88 23.90
C GLU A 88 13.17 -10.85 22.36
N GLY A 89 12.06 -10.45 21.69
CA GLY A 89 11.95 -10.32 20.24
C GLY A 89 11.90 -8.86 19.78
N GLN A 90 11.90 -8.67 18.47
CA GLN A 90 11.80 -7.34 17.86
C GLN A 90 10.40 -6.72 18.01
N LEU A 91 9.35 -7.56 18.07
CA LEU A 91 7.98 -7.13 18.24
C LEU A 91 7.38 -7.72 19.52
N LYS A 92 6.36 -7.04 20.04
CA LYS A 92 5.46 -7.58 21.06
C LYS A 92 4.03 -7.25 20.70
N GLY A 93 3.12 -8.17 20.97
CA GLY A 93 1.70 -7.97 20.70
C GLY A 93 0.80 -8.77 21.60
N LYS A 94 -0.50 -8.46 21.53
CA LYS A 94 -1.56 -9.14 22.28
C LYS A 94 -2.17 -10.23 21.39
N VAL A 95 -2.27 -11.45 21.90
CA VAL A 95 -2.92 -12.57 21.20
C VAL A 95 -4.42 -12.30 21.08
N ILE A 96 -4.91 -12.24 19.85
CA ILE A 96 -6.32 -12.05 19.51
C ILE A 96 -7.03 -13.40 19.37
N SER A 97 -6.39 -14.33 18.68
CA SER A 97 -6.93 -15.69 18.49
C SER A 97 -5.82 -16.75 18.51
N SER A 98 -6.17 -17.99 18.82
CA SER A 98 -5.28 -19.15 18.74
C SER A 98 -6.11 -20.39 18.40
N VAL A 99 -6.00 -20.87 17.17
CA VAL A 99 -6.81 -21.94 16.59
C VAL A 99 -5.93 -23.12 16.18
N PHE A 100 -6.25 -24.30 16.65
CA PHE A 100 -5.55 -25.52 16.22
C PHE A 100 -6.02 -25.98 14.82
N LYS A 101 -5.10 -26.10 13.90
CA LYS A 101 -5.33 -26.50 12.49
C LYS A 101 -4.95 -27.96 12.19
N GLY A 102 -4.88 -28.79 13.22
CA GLY A 102 -4.60 -30.22 13.09
C GLY A 102 -3.13 -30.59 13.31
N VAL A 103 -2.18 -29.79 12.85
CA VAL A 103 -0.72 -30.02 12.99
C VAL A 103 0.00 -28.85 13.66
N HIS A 104 -0.56 -27.64 13.60
CA HIS A 104 -0.03 -26.43 14.21
C HIS A 104 -1.17 -25.56 14.74
N TYR A 105 -0.82 -24.55 15.50
CA TYR A 105 -1.72 -23.48 15.89
C TYR A 105 -1.51 -22.29 14.95
N GLU A 106 -2.61 -21.73 14.45
CA GLU A 106 -2.66 -20.44 13.81
C GLU A 106 -3.02 -19.40 14.88
N ILE A 107 -2.12 -18.47 15.10
CA ILE A 107 -2.23 -17.50 16.18
C ILE A 107 -2.22 -16.09 15.56
N THR A 108 -3.28 -15.33 15.80
CA THR A 108 -3.37 -13.93 15.39
C THR A 108 -2.96 -13.02 16.55
N VAL A 109 -2.04 -12.10 16.27
CA VAL A 109 -1.47 -11.19 17.27
C VAL A 109 -1.63 -9.74 16.82
N GLY A 110 -2.22 -8.90 17.66
CA GLY A 110 -2.34 -7.45 17.44
C GLY A 110 -1.07 -6.72 17.87
N VAL A 111 -0.48 -5.95 16.93
CA VAL A 111 0.68 -5.08 17.14
C VAL A 111 0.35 -3.67 16.68
N GLY A 112 -0.06 -2.79 17.59
CA GLY A 112 -0.57 -1.47 17.22
C GLY A 112 -1.80 -1.59 16.31
N LYS A 113 -1.70 -1.10 15.08
CA LYS A 113 -2.76 -1.21 14.06
C LYS A 113 -2.65 -2.46 13.17
N PHE A 114 -1.61 -3.29 13.36
CA PHE A 114 -1.34 -4.45 12.52
C PHE A 114 -1.83 -5.73 13.20
N GLU A 115 -2.34 -6.66 12.40
CA GLU A 115 -2.59 -8.04 12.79
C GLU A 115 -1.54 -8.92 12.13
N ILE A 116 -0.91 -9.79 12.92
CA ILE A 116 0.16 -10.69 12.49
C ILE A 116 -0.31 -12.13 12.72
N VAL A 117 -0.26 -12.93 11.67
CA VAL A 117 -0.56 -14.36 11.74
C VAL A 117 0.74 -15.15 11.98
N ILE A 118 0.71 -16.04 12.95
CA ILE A 118 1.83 -16.90 13.33
C ILE A 118 1.40 -18.36 13.22
N GLN A 119 2.26 -19.20 12.65
CA GLN A 119 2.14 -20.65 12.68
C GLN A 119 3.10 -21.24 13.72
N SER A 120 2.56 -21.93 14.73
CA SER A 120 3.39 -22.45 15.81
C SER A 120 2.94 -23.83 16.25
N THR A 121 3.89 -24.70 16.66
CA THR A 121 3.58 -25.98 17.30
C THR A 121 3.12 -25.84 18.73
N THR A 122 3.33 -24.66 19.34
CA THR A 122 2.89 -24.33 20.69
C THR A 122 1.80 -23.27 20.66
N THR A 123 0.79 -23.43 21.51
CA THR A 123 -0.28 -22.43 21.66
C THR A 123 0.16 -21.23 22.47
N ALA A 124 -0.51 -20.09 22.26
CA ALA A 124 -0.44 -18.92 23.14
C ALA A 124 -1.86 -18.58 23.63
N PRO A 125 -2.06 -18.32 24.93
CA PRO A 125 -3.39 -17.97 25.45
C PRO A 125 -3.92 -16.68 24.84
N VAL A 126 -5.19 -16.66 24.47
CA VAL A 126 -5.88 -15.43 24.06
C VAL A 126 -5.78 -14.38 25.16
N ASP A 127 -5.67 -13.12 24.79
CA ASP A 127 -5.45 -11.96 25.66
C ASP A 127 -4.04 -11.89 26.31
N SER A 128 -3.20 -12.91 26.17
CA SER A 128 -1.80 -12.83 26.65
C SER A 128 -0.95 -11.91 25.75
N VAL A 129 0.10 -11.34 26.32
CA VAL A 129 1.12 -10.59 25.57
C VAL A 129 2.29 -11.49 25.29
N ILE A 130 2.70 -11.59 24.03
CA ILE A 130 3.86 -12.37 23.59
C ILE A 130 4.88 -11.49 22.91
N GLY A 131 6.15 -11.93 22.91
CA GLY A 131 7.20 -11.43 22.05
C GLY A 131 7.23 -12.23 20.74
N MET A 132 7.70 -11.59 19.68
CA MET A 132 7.87 -12.21 18.36
C MET A 132 9.27 -11.90 17.86
N LYS A 133 9.94 -12.93 17.35
CA LYS A 133 11.27 -12.86 16.75
C LYS A 133 11.21 -13.37 15.33
N ILE A 134 11.80 -12.61 14.40
CA ILE A 134 11.94 -12.98 12.99
C ILE A 134 13.44 -12.93 12.68
N GLU A 135 13.94 -14.02 12.13
CA GLU A 135 15.34 -14.08 11.70
C GLU A 135 15.48 -13.41 10.32
N PRO A 136 16.69 -12.95 9.93
CA PRO A 136 16.89 -12.23 8.68
C PRO A 136 16.50 -13.01 7.42
N ASP A 137 16.64 -14.34 7.44
CA ASP A 137 16.27 -15.26 6.35
C ASP A 137 14.75 -15.51 6.24
N GLY A 138 13.98 -15.16 7.28
CA GLY A 138 12.52 -15.20 7.27
C GLY A 138 11.88 -13.89 6.78
N ILE A 139 12.67 -12.91 6.34
CA ILE A 139 12.19 -11.63 5.82
C ILE A 139 12.56 -11.55 4.34
N HIS A 140 11.56 -11.59 3.48
CA HIS A 140 11.73 -11.38 2.05
C HIS A 140 11.23 -9.99 1.68
N LEU A 141 12.09 -9.22 0.98
CA LEU A 141 11.77 -7.88 0.53
C LEU A 141 11.47 -7.89 -0.96
N MET A 142 10.40 -7.24 -1.33
CA MET A 142 10.03 -7.03 -2.72
C MET A 142 10.04 -5.54 -3.02
N GLU A 143 10.48 -5.19 -4.22
CA GLU A 143 10.32 -3.84 -4.69
C GLU A 143 8.84 -3.48 -4.75
N LYS A 144 8.46 -2.40 -4.07
CA LYS A 144 7.09 -1.94 -4.12
C LYS A 144 6.81 -1.34 -5.50
N VAL A 145 6.00 -2.03 -6.28
CA VAL A 145 5.57 -1.55 -7.59
C VAL A 145 4.39 -0.61 -7.40
N TYR A 146 4.65 0.69 -7.45
CA TYR A 146 3.60 1.70 -7.48
C TYR A 146 3.19 1.94 -8.93
N THR A 147 2.06 1.40 -9.33
CA THR A 147 1.41 1.74 -10.60
C THR A 147 0.32 2.78 -10.40
N VAL A 148 -0.27 2.81 -9.22
CA VAL A 148 -1.36 3.72 -8.85
C VAL A 148 -1.19 4.21 -7.41
N ASN A 149 -1.61 5.44 -7.18
CA ASN A 149 -1.84 5.99 -5.85
C ASN A 149 -3.31 5.77 -5.47
N ARG A 150 -3.59 5.37 -4.24
CA ARG A 150 -4.94 5.18 -3.71
C ARG A 150 -5.13 5.98 -2.46
N TYR A 151 -6.24 6.69 -2.39
CA TYR A 151 -6.61 7.54 -1.25
C TYR A 151 -8.09 7.40 -0.94
N ASP A 152 -8.44 7.68 0.29
CA ASP A 152 -9.79 8.05 0.67
C ASP A 152 -9.99 9.54 0.41
N GLY A 153 -11.10 9.91 -0.20
CA GLY A 153 -11.39 11.29 -0.54
C GLY A 153 -12.83 11.69 -0.22
N VAL A 154 -13.05 13.00 -0.20
CA VAL A 154 -14.38 13.58 -0.02
C VAL A 154 -14.60 14.65 -1.09
N ILE A 155 -15.73 14.61 -1.77
CA ILE A 155 -16.13 15.64 -2.73
C ILE A 155 -16.47 16.91 -1.95
N THR A 156 -15.77 18.00 -2.20
CA THR A 156 -15.93 19.27 -1.48
C THR A 156 -16.88 20.22 -2.17
N LYS A 157 -16.90 20.20 -3.48
CA LYS A 157 -17.82 20.91 -4.40
C LYS A 157 -18.08 20.02 -5.59
N ASN A 158 -19.01 20.41 -6.45
CA ASN A 158 -19.44 19.58 -7.56
C ASN A 158 -18.30 19.09 -8.49
N ASN A 159 -17.18 19.81 -8.56
CA ASN A 159 -16.01 19.45 -9.40
C ASN A 159 -14.70 19.41 -8.63
N THR A 160 -14.72 19.39 -7.31
CA THR A 160 -13.50 19.32 -6.51
C THR A 160 -13.57 18.17 -5.51
N VAL A 161 -12.44 17.51 -5.31
CA VAL A 161 -12.30 16.41 -4.35
C VAL A 161 -11.07 16.65 -3.48
N LYS A 162 -11.22 16.46 -2.19
CA LYS A 162 -10.14 16.54 -1.21
C LYS A 162 -9.63 15.13 -0.89
N PHE A 163 -8.32 14.91 -1.05
CA PHE A 163 -7.61 13.70 -0.65
C PHE A 163 -6.11 14.00 -0.50
N GLY A 164 -5.39 13.18 0.27
CA GLY A 164 -3.93 13.25 0.40
C GLY A 164 -3.40 14.64 0.77
N ASP A 165 -4.06 15.36 1.68
CA ASP A 165 -3.77 16.76 2.07
C ASP A 165 -3.94 17.81 0.95
N GLY A 166 -4.54 17.44 -0.17
CA GLY A 166 -4.78 18.33 -1.29
C GLY A 166 -6.24 18.48 -1.67
N GLU A 167 -6.55 19.50 -2.46
CA GLU A 167 -7.85 19.69 -3.12
C GLU A 167 -7.62 19.84 -4.62
N PHE A 168 -8.26 18.96 -5.39
CA PHE A 168 -8.05 18.85 -6.83
C PHE A 168 -9.37 18.98 -7.58
N ASP A 169 -9.30 19.60 -8.77
CA ASP A 169 -10.42 19.52 -9.71
C ASP A 169 -10.61 18.08 -10.17
N CYS A 170 -11.85 17.65 -10.32
CA CYS A 170 -12.20 16.30 -10.74
C CYS A 170 -13.40 16.27 -11.67
N ASP A 171 -13.60 15.15 -12.36
CA ASP A 171 -14.76 14.91 -13.22
C ASP A 171 -15.77 14.00 -12.52
N VAL A 172 -16.70 14.60 -11.78
CA VAL A 172 -17.73 13.84 -11.03
C VAL A 172 -18.74 13.15 -11.94
N THR A 173 -18.80 13.50 -13.24
CA THR A 173 -19.74 12.84 -14.19
C THR A 173 -19.37 11.37 -14.39
N LYS A 174 -18.13 10.99 -14.12
CA LYS A 174 -17.68 9.60 -14.21
C LYS A 174 -18.26 8.69 -13.13
N LEU A 175 -18.79 9.25 -12.03
CA LEU A 175 -19.45 8.47 -10.96
C LEU A 175 -20.81 7.90 -11.40
N TYR A 176 -21.48 8.57 -12.34
CA TYR A 176 -22.81 8.17 -12.80
C TYR A 176 -22.87 8.20 -14.33
N SER A 177 -23.00 7.03 -14.94
CA SER A 177 -23.02 6.92 -16.40
C SER A 177 -24.17 7.74 -17.03
N GLY A 178 -23.83 8.55 -18.04
CA GLY A 178 -24.80 9.39 -18.76
C GLY A 178 -25.24 10.65 -18.01
N SER A 179 -24.54 10.99 -16.92
CA SER A 179 -24.74 12.26 -16.19
C SER A 179 -24.00 13.41 -16.88
N HIS A 180 -24.41 14.63 -16.56
CA HIS A 180 -23.73 15.88 -16.95
C HIS A 180 -23.90 16.91 -15.82
N LEU A 181 -23.11 17.99 -15.89
CA LEU A 181 -23.27 19.12 -14.98
C LEU A 181 -24.19 20.17 -15.60
N ASP A 182 -25.08 20.75 -14.79
CA ASP A 182 -25.87 21.90 -15.18
C ASP A 182 -25.03 23.21 -15.10
N GLU A 183 -25.65 24.35 -15.50
CA GLU A 183 -24.97 25.66 -15.45
C GLU A 183 -24.61 26.12 -14.03
N GLN A 184 -25.23 25.57 -13.00
CA GLN A 184 -24.96 25.82 -11.59
C GLN A 184 -23.94 24.84 -11.00
N GLY A 185 -23.53 23.82 -11.77
CA GLY A 185 -22.54 22.82 -11.37
C GLY A 185 -23.12 21.63 -10.59
N TYR A 186 -24.45 21.45 -10.56
CA TYR A 186 -25.06 20.24 -10.00
C TYR A 186 -25.00 19.08 -11.00
N LEU A 187 -24.84 17.86 -10.46
CA LEU A 187 -24.85 16.66 -11.28
C LEU A 187 -26.28 16.29 -11.65
N ILE A 188 -26.58 16.27 -12.95
CA ILE A 188 -27.84 15.80 -13.52
C ILE A 188 -27.65 14.37 -13.99
N THR A 189 -28.39 13.43 -13.40
CA THR A 189 -28.35 12.01 -13.80
C THR A 189 -29.03 11.77 -15.11
N ALA A 190 -28.79 10.63 -15.77
CA ALA A 190 -29.47 10.22 -16.99
C ALA A 190 -31.01 10.15 -16.86
N ALA A 191 -31.53 9.98 -15.63
CA ALA A 191 -32.96 10.00 -15.33
C ALA A 191 -33.50 11.41 -15.05
N GLY A 192 -32.66 12.46 -15.15
CA GLY A 192 -33.04 13.86 -14.91
C GLY A 192 -33.08 14.28 -13.45
N GLY A 193 -32.62 13.42 -12.53
CA GLY A 193 -32.48 13.76 -11.10
C GLY A 193 -31.26 14.65 -10.86
N GLN A 194 -31.41 15.68 -10.04
CA GLN A 194 -30.33 16.55 -9.60
C GLN A 194 -29.69 16.01 -8.31
N LEU A 195 -28.38 15.89 -8.25
CA LEU A 195 -27.61 15.43 -7.10
C LEU A 195 -26.61 16.50 -6.66
N ASP A 196 -26.55 16.74 -5.36
CA ASP A 196 -25.44 17.43 -4.69
C ASP A 196 -24.51 16.37 -4.11
N LEU A 197 -23.29 16.31 -4.62
CA LEU A 197 -22.28 15.35 -4.19
C LEU A 197 -21.36 15.90 -3.09
N THR A 198 -21.62 17.11 -2.59
CA THR A 198 -20.81 17.71 -1.49
C THR A 198 -20.86 16.84 -0.24
N GLY A 199 -19.69 16.47 0.27
CA GLY A 199 -19.55 15.60 1.43
C GLY A 199 -19.64 14.09 1.14
N VAL A 200 -19.78 13.69 -0.13
CA VAL A 200 -19.80 12.27 -0.51
C VAL A 200 -18.37 11.72 -0.43
N GLU A 201 -18.22 10.60 0.30
CA GLU A 201 -16.96 9.87 0.41
C GLU A 201 -16.71 9.01 -0.84
N VAL A 202 -15.48 9.06 -1.34
CA VAL A 202 -15.05 8.33 -2.54
C VAL A 202 -13.68 7.68 -2.32
N GLU A 203 -13.47 6.57 -3.00
CA GLU A 203 -12.15 5.99 -3.20
C GLU A 203 -11.52 6.62 -4.44
N ILE A 204 -10.29 7.09 -4.30
CA ILE A 204 -9.51 7.75 -5.35
C ILE A 204 -8.41 6.82 -5.84
N GLU A 205 -8.26 6.73 -7.15
CA GLU A 205 -7.13 6.06 -7.79
C GLU A 205 -6.53 6.98 -8.86
N VAL A 206 -5.20 7.21 -8.80
CA VAL A 206 -4.43 8.01 -9.75
C VAL A 206 -3.21 7.23 -10.20
N ASP A 207 -3.02 7.06 -11.52
CA ASP A 207 -1.82 6.43 -12.06
C ASP A 207 -0.57 7.26 -11.75
N THR A 208 0.54 6.59 -11.46
CA THR A 208 1.81 7.26 -11.13
C THR A 208 2.39 8.08 -12.28
N HIS A 209 1.99 7.81 -13.52
CA HIS A 209 2.41 8.58 -14.70
C HIS A 209 1.50 9.78 -15.00
N ASP A 210 0.35 9.88 -14.33
CA ASP A 210 -0.61 10.96 -14.50
C ASP A 210 -0.42 12.11 -13.49
N ILE A 211 0.55 11.99 -12.58
CA ILE A 211 0.92 13.01 -11.60
C ILE A 211 2.17 13.75 -12.09
N THR A 212 2.18 15.07 -11.98
CA THR A 212 3.31 15.93 -12.32
C THR A 212 3.68 16.85 -11.16
N MET A 213 4.94 17.30 -11.15
CA MET A 213 5.45 18.30 -10.19
C MET A 213 5.66 19.66 -10.84
N THR A 214 5.63 20.68 -10.02
CA THR A 214 6.00 22.04 -10.39
C THR A 214 6.79 22.73 -9.26
N ASP A 215 7.70 23.63 -9.62
CA ASP A 215 8.39 24.55 -8.69
C ASP A 215 7.49 25.70 -8.21
N ASP A 216 6.40 25.98 -8.94
CA ASP A 216 5.33 26.84 -8.47
C ASP A 216 4.41 26.07 -7.53
N ILE A 217 4.73 26.12 -6.24
CA ILE A 217 4.01 25.37 -5.20
C ILE A 217 2.53 25.73 -5.10
N ASP A 218 2.16 26.95 -5.49
CA ASP A 218 0.79 27.46 -5.42
C ASP A 218 -0.06 27.02 -6.65
N ALA A 219 0.58 26.51 -7.70
CA ALA A 219 -0.12 25.98 -8.88
C ALA A 219 -0.61 24.55 -8.70
N GLY A 220 -0.17 23.82 -7.66
CA GLY A 220 -0.57 22.46 -7.37
C GLY A 220 -1.84 22.35 -6.53
N GLY A 221 -2.57 21.24 -6.67
CA GLY A 221 -3.68 20.89 -5.78
C GLY A 221 -3.22 20.44 -4.40
N ALA A 222 -1.97 19.98 -4.29
CA ALA A 222 -1.27 19.66 -3.04
C ALA A 222 0.17 20.14 -3.13
N GLN A 223 0.87 20.18 -1.99
CA GLN A 223 2.29 20.51 -1.93
C GLN A 223 3.01 19.61 -0.92
N GLY A 224 4.29 19.36 -1.17
CA GLY A 224 5.09 18.50 -0.29
C GLY A 224 6.58 18.56 -0.60
N ASN A 225 7.34 17.77 0.15
CA ASN A 225 8.79 17.67 -0.01
C ASN A 225 9.16 16.33 -0.66
N ILE A 226 10.08 16.34 -1.61
CA ILE A 226 10.60 15.11 -2.21
C ILE A 226 11.42 14.37 -1.14
N ILE A 227 10.91 13.21 -0.68
CA ILE A 227 11.58 12.39 0.33
C ILE A 227 12.37 11.22 -0.26
N SER A 228 12.07 10.84 -1.51
CA SER A 228 12.76 9.76 -2.21
C SER A 228 12.81 10.03 -3.72
N MET A 229 13.91 9.65 -4.33
CA MET A 229 14.11 9.68 -5.78
C MET A 229 14.90 8.42 -6.18
N ILE A 230 14.37 7.64 -7.13
CA ILE A 230 15.02 6.42 -7.63
C ILE A 230 15.00 6.44 -9.16
N TYR A 231 16.16 6.28 -9.79
CA TYR A 231 16.26 6.18 -11.24
C TYR A 231 15.89 4.77 -11.73
N LYS A 232 14.99 4.68 -12.70
CA LYS A 232 14.45 3.42 -13.26
C LYS A 232 14.94 3.11 -14.69
N GLY A 233 15.99 3.78 -15.13
CA GLY A 233 16.61 3.56 -16.43
C GLY A 233 16.17 4.56 -17.50
N ASP A 234 14.93 4.96 -17.55
CA ASP A 234 14.34 5.91 -18.50
C ASP A 234 13.58 7.06 -17.83
N HIS A 235 13.24 6.91 -16.55
CA HIS A 235 12.56 7.91 -15.74
C HIS A 235 13.03 7.83 -14.29
N TYR A 236 12.63 8.82 -13.48
CA TYR A 236 12.80 8.81 -12.03
C TYR A 236 11.45 8.50 -11.37
N ARG A 237 11.46 7.67 -10.33
CA ARG A 237 10.34 7.52 -9.41
C ARG A 237 10.57 8.40 -8.21
N TYR A 238 9.57 9.21 -7.89
CA TYR A 238 9.57 10.12 -6.78
C TYR A 238 8.53 9.74 -5.73
N ILE A 239 8.85 10.04 -4.48
CA ILE A 239 7.89 10.08 -3.39
C ILE A 239 7.92 11.49 -2.84
N VAL A 240 6.78 12.17 -2.93
CA VAL A 240 6.57 13.48 -2.33
C VAL A 240 5.66 13.33 -1.14
N ARG A 241 6.11 13.78 0.02
CA ARG A 241 5.36 13.72 1.29
C ARG A 241 4.83 15.09 1.63
N THR A 242 3.53 15.15 1.93
CA THR A 242 2.88 16.36 2.45
C THR A 242 3.28 16.63 3.90
N GLU A 243 3.10 17.88 4.37
CA GLU A 243 3.54 18.28 5.71
C GLU A 243 2.43 18.08 6.78
N GLU A 244 1.15 18.11 6.38
CA GLU A 244 0.03 18.13 7.33
C GLU A 244 -0.24 16.76 7.94
N ASN A 245 -0.48 15.73 7.11
CA ASN A 245 -0.78 14.36 7.57
C ASN A 245 0.25 13.34 7.09
N GLU A 246 1.39 13.78 6.53
CA GLU A 246 2.46 12.93 6.00
C GLU A 246 1.96 11.97 4.91
N GLU A 247 1.05 12.43 4.06
CA GLU A 247 0.54 11.65 2.94
C GLU A 247 1.58 11.58 1.81
N ASP A 248 1.71 10.41 1.21
CA ASP A 248 2.69 10.16 0.16
C ASP A 248 2.05 10.15 -1.23
N TYR A 249 2.62 10.94 -2.14
CA TYR A 249 2.35 10.88 -3.57
C TYR A 249 3.53 10.21 -4.28
N VAL A 250 3.26 9.10 -4.96
CA VAL A 250 4.25 8.37 -5.74
C VAL A 250 4.01 8.63 -7.23
N PHE A 251 5.02 9.05 -7.95
CA PHE A 251 4.90 9.27 -9.38
C PHE A 251 6.21 9.10 -10.15
N SER A 252 6.08 8.95 -11.46
CA SER A 252 7.17 8.74 -12.39
C SER A 252 7.30 9.96 -13.30
N CYS A 253 8.50 10.53 -13.36
CA CYS A 253 8.80 11.72 -14.15
C CYS A 253 10.17 11.58 -14.82
N PRO A 254 10.34 11.98 -16.09
CA PRO A 254 11.65 11.97 -16.75
C PRO A 254 12.58 13.08 -16.26
N ASP A 255 12.04 14.16 -15.67
CA ASP A 255 12.78 15.31 -15.21
C ASP A 255 13.51 15.04 -13.89
N LEU A 256 14.71 15.60 -13.75
CA LEU A 256 15.54 15.45 -12.56
C LEU A 256 15.22 16.55 -11.54
N TRP A 257 14.79 16.14 -10.35
CA TRP A 257 14.58 16.95 -9.16
C TRP A 257 15.47 16.46 -8.02
N ASN A 258 15.65 17.24 -6.97
CA ASN A 258 16.49 16.84 -5.85
C ASN A 258 15.64 16.40 -4.65
N THR A 259 16.13 15.42 -3.91
CA THR A 259 15.57 15.08 -2.60
C THR A 259 15.66 16.27 -1.67
N GLY A 260 14.55 16.62 -1.02
CA GLY A 260 14.41 17.80 -0.16
C GLY A 260 13.80 19.01 -0.87
N ASP A 261 13.69 19.03 -2.20
CA ASP A 261 12.99 20.09 -2.91
C ASP A 261 11.50 20.11 -2.51
N ARG A 262 10.94 21.30 -2.33
CA ARG A 262 9.52 21.51 -2.11
C ARG A 262 8.84 21.76 -3.45
N VAL A 263 7.75 21.04 -3.71
CA VAL A 263 7.08 21.05 -5.00
C VAL A 263 5.56 21.10 -4.85
N GLY A 264 4.90 21.67 -5.86
CA GLY A 264 3.47 21.54 -6.06
C GLY A 264 3.14 20.27 -6.83
N ILE A 265 2.04 19.61 -6.49
CA ILE A 265 1.55 18.36 -7.10
C ILE A 265 0.36 18.70 -7.99
N ILE A 266 0.44 18.34 -9.26
CA ILE A 266 -0.59 18.58 -10.26
C ILE A 266 -1.12 17.24 -10.75
N ILE A 267 -2.44 17.10 -10.74
CA ILE A 267 -3.15 15.93 -11.28
C ILE A 267 -4.26 16.46 -12.19
N PRO A 268 -4.25 16.11 -13.50
CA PRO A 268 -5.31 16.49 -14.40
C PRO A 268 -6.67 15.92 -13.96
N PRO A 269 -7.77 16.69 -14.01
CA PRO A 269 -9.10 16.26 -13.53
C PRO A 269 -9.61 14.95 -14.13
N ASP A 270 -9.30 14.72 -15.42
CA ASP A 270 -9.71 13.52 -16.16
C ASP A 270 -8.91 12.25 -15.76
N LYS A 271 -7.83 12.42 -15.01
CA LYS A 271 -6.93 11.35 -14.53
C LYS A 271 -7.25 10.88 -13.12
N ILE A 272 -8.09 11.61 -12.41
CA ILE A 272 -8.59 11.20 -11.09
C ILE A 272 -9.74 10.24 -11.29
N LYS A 273 -9.50 8.96 -11.05
CA LYS A 273 -10.53 7.93 -11.04
C LYS A 273 -11.17 7.89 -9.66
N MET A 274 -12.51 7.94 -9.64
CA MET A 274 -13.28 7.94 -8.40
C MET A 274 -14.29 6.79 -8.40
N LYS A 275 -14.50 6.19 -7.22
CA LYS A 275 -15.59 5.25 -6.94
C LYS A 275 -16.29 5.68 -5.66
N LEU A 276 -17.61 5.54 -5.61
CA LEU A 276 -18.35 5.75 -4.37
C LEU A 276 -17.90 4.71 -3.35
N LYS A 277 -17.58 5.15 -2.14
CA LYS A 277 -17.33 4.26 -1.03
C LYS A 277 -18.61 3.49 -0.72
N GLU A 278 -18.55 2.16 -0.68
CA GLU A 278 -19.67 1.36 -0.22
C GLU A 278 -19.93 1.72 1.25
N SER A 279 -21.10 2.31 1.53
CA SER A 279 -21.54 2.51 2.91
C SER A 279 -21.61 1.13 3.54
N GLN A 280 -20.78 0.87 4.56
CA GLN A 280 -20.99 -0.25 5.45
C GLN A 280 -22.39 -0.06 6.06
N SER A 281 -23.37 -0.77 5.54
CA SER A 281 -24.67 -0.89 6.18
C SER A 281 -24.41 -1.62 7.51
N ASN A 282 -24.38 -0.87 8.61
CA ASN A 282 -24.53 -1.44 9.93
C ASN A 282 -25.94 -2.04 10.02
N ASP A 283 -26.05 -3.34 9.83
CA ASP A 283 -27.14 -4.16 10.35
C ASP A 283 -26.74 -4.75 11.70
#